data_1cf328f767d1963af81b20544e6fbee9
#
_entry.id   1cf328f767d1963af81b20544e6fbee9
#
_cell.length_a   1.000
_cell.length_b   1.000
_cell.length_c   1.000
_cell.angle_alpha   90.00
_cell.angle_beta   90.00
_cell.angle_gamma   90.00
#
_symmetry.space_group_name_H-M   'P 1'
#
loop_
_entity.id
_entity.type
_entity.pdbx_description
1 polymer ?
#
loop_
_entity_poly.entity_id
_entity_poly.type
_entity_poly.pdbx_seq_one_letter_code
_entity_poly.pdbx_strand_id
1 'polypeptide(L)'
;MNETVAKTKYSADSIQALEGMEHVRKRPSMYIGDIGSRGLHHLVYEVVDNSIDEALAGHCDVISVIINEDNSITTKDNGRGIPVGIHKKEGVSALEVVMTKIGAGGKFDKDSYKVSGGLHGVGVSCVNALSESLKATIYRDGSIWEQEYERGKPKYQVREIGKTKEKGTEVTFKPDPEIFKQILEYDYEILSSRMRELSFLNKGVKISIEDKRKKDRNGNYKKEIFKSKEGLKEFVSYLDKTRESIIKDVISMQGEKNGIPVEIAMVYNSSFLENLHSFVNNINTHEGGTHLSGFRRGMTATLKKYAESSGMLDKLKFEISGDDFREGLTAIVSVKVAEPQFEGQTKTKLGNREVSAAVSQAVSEMLEKDRKSTRLNSSHRC
;
A
#
# COMPACT_ATOMS: atom_id res chain seq x y z
N MET A 1 48.18 -2.67 33.98
CA MET A 1 48.09 -2.76 32.52
C MET A 1 47.29 -1.57 32.04
N ASN A 2 47.98 -0.54 31.48
CA ASN A 2 47.30 0.65 30.94
C ASN A 2 46.84 0.32 29.51
N GLU A 3 45.57 0.12 29.33
CA GLU A 3 44.98 0.10 27.96
C GLU A 3 44.97 1.53 27.45
N THR A 4 45.85 1.77 26.50
CA THR A 4 45.89 3.02 25.72
C THR A 4 44.68 3.00 24.75
N VAL A 5 43.58 3.64 25.16
CA VAL A 5 42.46 3.97 24.26
C VAL A 5 43.03 4.90 23.19
N ALA A 6 43.21 4.36 21.98
CA ALA A 6 43.57 5.14 20.82
C ALA A 6 42.50 6.20 20.59
N LYS A 7 42.80 7.46 20.90
CA LYS A 7 41.94 8.60 20.54
C LYS A 7 41.91 8.72 19.05
N THR A 8 40.90 8.14 18.38
CA THR A 8 40.58 8.41 16.98
C THR A 8 40.34 9.91 16.84
N LYS A 9 41.24 10.62 16.18
CA LYS A 9 41.09 12.06 15.91
C LYS A 9 39.89 12.22 14.97
N TYR A 10 38.81 12.86 15.46
CA TYR A 10 37.72 13.31 14.60
C TYR A 10 38.27 14.47 13.75
N SER A 11 38.45 14.21 12.44
CA SER A 11 38.99 15.15 11.46
C SER A 11 38.11 15.14 10.20
N ALA A 12 38.38 16.05 9.27
CA ALA A 12 37.68 16.07 7.97
C ALA A 12 37.73 14.71 7.24
N ASP A 13 38.82 13.97 7.36
CA ASP A 13 38.99 12.65 6.76
C ASP A 13 38.11 11.57 7.40
N SER A 14 37.58 11.81 8.60
CA SER A 14 36.65 10.89 9.27
C SER A 14 35.20 11.08 8.82
N ILE A 15 34.91 12.11 8.02
CA ILE A 15 33.57 12.37 7.48
C ILE A 15 33.40 11.56 6.19
N GLN A 16 32.44 10.59 6.22
CA GLN A 16 32.09 9.80 5.06
C GLN A 16 30.83 10.37 4.41
N ALA A 17 30.92 10.67 3.11
CA ALA A 17 29.76 10.98 2.27
C ALA A 17 29.30 9.68 1.57
N LEU A 18 28.14 9.17 1.96
CA LEU A 18 27.55 7.99 1.35
C LEU A 18 26.49 8.42 0.33
N GLU A 19 26.50 7.84 -0.85
CA GLU A 19 25.55 8.17 -1.90
C GLU A 19 24.78 6.93 -2.39
N GLY A 20 23.53 7.16 -2.82
CA GLY A 20 22.71 6.17 -3.52
C GLY A 20 22.56 4.84 -2.78
N MET A 21 22.90 3.74 -3.45
CA MET A 21 22.73 2.37 -2.94
C MET A 21 23.58 2.07 -1.71
N GLU A 22 24.76 2.67 -1.61
CA GLU A 22 25.63 2.49 -0.44
C GLU A 22 25.00 3.06 0.83
N HIS A 23 24.36 4.22 0.75
CA HIS A 23 23.62 4.81 1.87
C HIS A 23 22.46 3.92 2.31
N VAL A 24 21.69 3.37 1.34
CA VAL A 24 20.59 2.43 1.65
C VAL A 24 21.11 1.20 2.40
N ARG A 25 22.18 0.58 1.92
CA ARG A 25 22.78 -0.59 2.58
C ARG A 25 23.34 -0.28 3.97
N LYS A 26 23.89 0.90 4.17
CA LYS A 26 24.46 1.33 5.45
C LYS A 26 23.39 1.72 6.48
N ARG A 27 22.24 2.22 6.03
CA ARG A 27 21.11 2.70 6.87
C ARG A 27 19.76 2.16 6.36
N PRO A 28 19.57 0.83 6.28
CA PRO A 28 18.37 0.25 5.68
C PRO A 28 17.09 0.65 6.40
N SER A 29 17.12 0.78 7.73
CA SER A 29 15.94 1.13 8.54
C SER A 29 15.36 2.51 8.22
N MET A 30 16.13 3.43 7.62
CA MET A 30 15.61 4.72 7.14
C MET A 30 14.64 4.56 5.98
N TYR A 31 14.76 3.47 5.22
CA TYR A 31 14.00 3.21 3.99
C TYR A 31 12.89 2.19 4.18
N ILE A 32 13.12 1.14 5.00
CA ILE A 32 12.19 0.03 5.18
C ILE A 32 11.68 -0.12 6.62
N GLY A 33 12.00 0.82 7.51
CA GLY A 33 11.54 0.89 8.90
C GLY A 33 12.39 0.06 9.87
N ASP A 34 12.61 -1.22 9.60
CA ASP A 34 13.48 -2.09 10.39
C ASP A 34 14.17 -3.15 9.49
N ILE A 35 15.04 -3.97 10.07
CA ILE A 35 15.73 -5.08 9.40
C ILE A 35 15.28 -6.45 9.93
N GLY A 36 14.16 -6.49 10.63
CA GLY A 36 13.50 -7.71 11.09
C GLY A 36 12.42 -8.18 10.11
N SER A 37 11.46 -8.95 10.62
CA SER A 37 10.36 -9.51 9.82
C SER A 37 9.57 -8.43 9.08
N ARG A 38 9.24 -7.31 9.72
CA ARG A 38 8.49 -6.22 9.10
C ARG A 38 9.22 -5.61 7.90
N GLY A 39 10.52 -5.28 8.06
CA GLY A 39 11.33 -4.74 6.97
C GLY A 39 11.54 -5.73 5.83
N LEU A 40 11.71 -7.03 6.15
CA LEU A 40 11.82 -8.09 5.14
C LEU A 40 10.56 -8.15 4.27
N HIS A 41 9.37 -8.18 4.88
CA HIS A 41 8.10 -8.20 4.15
C HIS A 41 7.83 -6.89 3.41
N HIS A 42 8.35 -5.76 3.91
CA HIS A 42 8.23 -4.46 3.26
C HIS A 42 8.88 -4.43 1.87
N LEU A 43 9.97 -5.18 1.65
CA LEU A 43 10.56 -5.33 0.31
C LEU A 43 9.55 -5.86 -0.71
N VAL A 44 8.72 -6.83 -0.33
CA VAL A 44 7.67 -7.38 -1.19
C VAL A 44 6.60 -6.31 -1.46
N TYR A 45 6.21 -5.56 -0.43
CA TYR A 45 5.21 -4.50 -0.57
C TYR A 45 5.65 -3.43 -1.56
N GLU A 46 6.92 -3.00 -1.54
CA GLU A 46 7.44 -1.99 -2.48
C GLU A 46 7.38 -2.46 -3.94
N VAL A 47 7.60 -3.74 -4.22
CA VAL A 47 7.47 -4.28 -5.58
C VAL A 47 6.03 -4.44 -5.99
N VAL A 48 5.17 -4.98 -5.11
CA VAL A 48 3.73 -5.16 -5.37
C VAL A 48 3.03 -3.81 -5.53
N ASP A 49 3.36 -2.81 -4.72
CA ASP A 49 2.77 -1.48 -4.80
C ASP A 49 3.08 -0.80 -6.15
N ASN A 50 4.19 -1.14 -6.83
CA ASN A 50 4.43 -0.69 -8.20
C ASN A 50 3.43 -1.30 -9.20
N SER A 51 3.10 -2.57 -9.05
CA SER A 51 2.07 -3.24 -9.87
C SER A 51 0.67 -2.68 -9.56
N ILE A 52 0.39 -2.36 -8.30
CA ILE A 52 -0.86 -1.68 -7.89
C ILE A 52 -0.96 -0.27 -8.47
N ASP A 53 0.14 0.47 -8.56
CA ASP A 53 0.15 1.79 -9.21
C ASP A 53 -0.16 1.69 -10.72
N GLU A 54 0.30 0.63 -11.40
CA GLU A 54 -0.12 0.33 -12.78
C GLU A 54 -1.63 0.01 -12.86
N ALA A 55 -2.18 -0.68 -11.85
CA ALA A 55 -3.62 -0.95 -11.78
C ALA A 55 -4.42 0.33 -11.52
N LEU A 56 -3.96 1.22 -10.62
CA LEU A 56 -4.58 2.53 -10.38
C LEU A 56 -4.56 3.43 -11.64
N ALA A 57 -3.51 3.30 -12.45
CA ALA A 57 -3.41 3.98 -13.74
C ALA A 57 -4.26 3.31 -14.86
N GLY A 58 -4.94 2.20 -14.56
CA GLY A 58 -5.83 1.48 -15.50
C GLY A 58 -5.11 0.55 -16.48
N HIS A 59 -3.85 0.19 -16.21
CA HIS A 59 -3.03 -0.59 -17.13
C HIS A 59 -2.75 -2.04 -16.67
N CYS A 60 -3.13 -2.40 -15.44
CA CYS A 60 -2.90 -3.71 -14.86
C CYS A 60 -4.17 -4.24 -14.19
N ASP A 61 -4.48 -5.53 -14.39
CA ASP A 61 -5.60 -6.22 -13.75
C ASP A 61 -5.23 -7.61 -13.20
N VAL A 62 -3.98 -8.05 -13.41
CA VAL A 62 -3.46 -9.33 -12.89
C VAL A 62 -2.08 -9.13 -12.28
N ILE A 63 -1.95 -9.53 -11.00
CA ILE A 63 -0.71 -9.50 -10.25
C ILE A 63 -0.48 -10.88 -9.63
N SER A 64 0.73 -11.40 -9.72
CA SER A 64 1.12 -12.66 -9.08
C SER A 64 2.36 -12.47 -8.22
N VAL A 65 2.33 -13.09 -7.03
CA VAL A 65 3.46 -13.12 -6.08
C VAL A 65 3.82 -14.58 -5.82
N ILE A 66 5.09 -14.91 -5.91
CA ILE A 66 5.58 -16.27 -5.68
C ILE A 66 6.71 -16.21 -4.66
N ILE A 67 6.59 -16.99 -3.59
CA ILE A 67 7.71 -17.30 -2.70
C ILE A 67 8.39 -18.54 -3.29
N ASN A 68 9.58 -18.38 -3.82
CA ASN A 68 10.32 -19.45 -4.48
C ASN A 68 10.95 -20.42 -3.47
N GLU A 69 11.40 -21.59 -3.95
CA GLU A 69 12.01 -22.64 -3.12
C GLU A 69 13.25 -22.15 -2.36
N ASP A 70 14.03 -21.24 -2.96
CA ASP A 70 15.23 -20.62 -2.38
C ASP A 70 14.92 -19.38 -1.52
N ASN A 71 13.63 -19.17 -1.20
CA ASN A 71 13.11 -18.02 -0.46
C ASN A 71 13.34 -16.67 -1.15
N SER A 72 13.57 -16.64 -2.46
CA SER A 72 13.43 -15.41 -3.26
C SER A 72 11.95 -15.13 -3.53
N ILE A 73 11.64 -13.88 -3.89
CA ILE A 73 10.29 -13.46 -4.27
C ILE A 73 10.25 -13.13 -5.76
N THR A 74 9.25 -13.64 -6.45
CA THR A 74 8.91 -13.20 -7.80
C THR A 74 7.57 -12.48 -7.77
N THR A 75 7.53 -11.24 -8.26
CA THR A 75 6.30 -10.49 -8.52
C THR A 75 6.18 -10.24 -9.99
N LYS A 76 5.04 -10.58 -10.60
CA LYS A 76 4.73 -10.35 -12.01
C LYS A 76 3.40 -9.64 -12.15
N ASP A 77 3.34 -8.63 -13.00
CA ASP A 77 2.12 -7.93 -13.41
C ASP A 77 1.93 -7.95 -14.93
N ASN A 78 0.75 -7.58 -15.38
CA ASN A 78 0.42 -7.40 -16.80
C ASN A 78 0.26 -5.92 -17.19
N GLY A 79 0.96 -5.01 -16.51
CA GLY A 79 0.99 -3.58 -16.77
C GLY A 79 1.69 -3.20 -18.07
N ARG A 80 2.09 -1.93 -18.20
CA ARG A 80 2.79 -1.42 -19.40
C ARG A 80 4.22 -1.91 -19.55
N GLY A 81 4.83 -2.41 -18.47
CA GLY A 81 6.25 -2.70 -18.40
C GLY A 81 7.11 -1.43 -18.24
N ILE A 82 8.17 -1.50 -17.44
CA ILE A 82 9.11 -0.38 -17.24
C ILE A 82 9.78 -0.04 -18.58
N PRO A 83 9.93 1.25 -18.96
CA PRO A 83 10.65 1.64 -20.17
C PRO A 83 12.11 1.14 -20.15
N VAL A 84 12.59 0.62 -21.30
CA VAL A 84 13.96 0.08 -21.46
C VAL A 84 14.87 0.94 -22.33
N GLY A 85 14.29 1.97 -22.97
CA GLY A 85 15.05 2.92 -23.79
C GLY A 85 16.08 3.70 -22.98
N ILE A 86 17.06 4.27 -23.65
CA ILE A 86 18.13 5.07 -23.02
C ILE A 86 17.57 6.37 -22.43
N HIS A 87 17.84 6.59 -21.16
CA HIS A 87 17.52 7.82 -20.46
C HIS A 87 18.52 8.91 -20.83
N LYS A 88 18.05 9.98 -21.50
CA LYS A 88 18.91 11.00 -22.12
C LYS A 88 19.95 11.63 -21.19
N LYS A 89 19.59 11.87 -19.92
CA LYS A 89 20.46 12.51 -18.94
C LYS A 89 21.46 11.53 -18.32
N GLU A 90 21.03 10.28 -18.07
CA GLU A 90 21.85 9.30 -17.34
C GLU A 90 22.71 8.42 -18.26
N GLY A 91 22.40 8.38 -19.58
CA GLY A 91 23.16 7.60 -20.57
C GLY A 91 22.99 6.08 -20.48
N VAL A 92 22.15 5.59 -19.57
CA VAL A 92 21.80 4.17 -19.37
C VAL A 92 20.31 3.95 -19.60
N SER A 93 19.85 2.70 -19.58
CA SER A 93 18.42 2.41 -19.77
C SER A 93 17.55 3.02 -18.65
N ALA A 94 16.31 3.40 -18.97
CA ALA A 94 15.36 3.88 -17.97
C ALA A 94 15.10 2.81 -16.89
N LEU A 95 15.12 1.51 -17.27
CA LEU A 95 15.05 0.40 -16.30
C LEU A 95 16.22 0.48 -15.30
N GLU A 96 17.44 0.63 -15.78
CA GLU A 96 18.62 0.74 -14.90
C GLU A 96 18.53 1.97 -13.99
N VAL A 97 18.07 3.11 -14.51
CA VAL A 97 17.86 4.33 -13.72
C VAL A 97 16.87 4.07 -12.57
N VAL A 98 15.71 3.46 -12.87
CA VAL A 98 14.67 3.15 -11.85
C VAL A 98 15.20 2.15 -10.81
N MET A 99 16.01 1.18 -11.21
CA MET A 99 16.53 0.14 -10.32
C MET A 99 17.73 0.60 -9.48
N THR A 100 18.49 1.61 -9.92
CA THR A 100 19.76 1.98 -9.29
C THR A 100 19.85 3.41 -8.76
N LYS A 101 18.91 4.28 -9.11
CA LYS A 101 18.92 5.68 -8.65
C LYS A 101 17.84 5.96 -7.63
N ILE A 102 18.20 6.57 -6.53
CA ILE A 102 17.25 7.10 -5.55
C ILE A 102 16.64 8.39 -6.11
N GLY A 103 15.33 8.55 -5.95
CA GLY A 103 14.61 9.71 -6.49
C GLY A 103 14.36 9.64 -7.99
N ALA A 104 14.41 8.44 -8.58
CA ALA A 104 14.09 8.19 -9.97
C ALA A 104 12.77 7.40 -10.13
N GLY A 105 11.97 7.75 -11.13
CA GLY A 105 10.73 7.03 -11.45
C GLY A 105 9.79 7.83 -12.32
N GLY A 106 8.90 7.14 -13.05
CA GLY A 106 7.88 7.76 -13.90
C GLY A 106 6.72 8.40 -13.13
N LYS A 107 6.64 8.19 -11.81
CA LYS A 107 5.54 8.69 -10.96
C LYS A 107 5.67 10.17 -10.59
N PHE A 108 6.78 10.82 -10.93
CA PHE A 108 6.93 12.27 -10.87
C PHE A 108 6.20 12.98 -12.01
N ASP A 109 5.85 12.24 -13.08
CA ASP A 109 5.04 12.75 -14.19
C ASP A 109 3.56 12.50 -13.91
N LYS A 110 2.81 13.60 -13.68
CA LYS A 110 1.37 13.56 -13.36
C LYS A 110 0.50 13.14 -14.56
N ASP A 111 0.99 13.29 -15.78
CA ASP A 111 0.28 12.82 -16.96
C ASP A 111 0.29 11.28 -17.04
N SER A 112 1.37 10.66 -16.57
CA SER A 112 1.51 9.20 -16.53
C SER A 112 0.82 8.56 -15.32
N TYR A 113 0.79 9.26 -14.16
CA TYR A 113 0.19 8.76 -12.92
C TYR A 113 -0.49 9.91 -12.15
N LYS A 114 -1.82 10.00 -12.27
CA LYS A 114 -2.62 11.00 -11.52
C LYS A 114 -2.62 10.75 -10.02
N VAL A 115 -2.59 9.49 -9.64
CA VAL A 115 -2.55 9.01 -8.25
C VAL A 115 -1.63 7.81 -8.18
N SER A 116 -0.72 7.79 -7.22
CA SER A 116 0.15 6.64 -6.97
C SER A 116 0.47 6.51 -5.48
N GLY A 117 0.79 5.30 -5.05
CA GLY A 117 1.34 5.03 -3.73
C GLY A 117 2.85 5.30 -3.66
N GLY A 118 3.56 5.04 -4.75
CA GLY A 118 4.99 5.29 -4.88
C GLY A 118 5.30 6.73 -5.28
N LEU A 119 5.74 7.55 -4.33
CA LEU A 119 5.94 8.99 -4.52
C LEU A 119 7.39 9.43 -4.51
N HIS A 120 8.25 8.69 -3.82
CA HIS A 120 9.61 9.13 -3.52
C HIS A 120 10.65 8.62 -4.52
N GLY A 121 10.27 7.72 -5.43
CA GLY A 121 11.20 7.11 -6.39
C GLY A 121 12.32 6.29 -5.74
N VAL A 122 12.01 5.66 -4.59
CA VAL A 122 13.02 4.93 -3.81
C VAL A 122 12.68 3.45 -3.58
N GLY A 123 11.43 3.03 -3.75
CA GLY A 123 10.97 1.70 -3.35
C GLY A 123 11.76 0.56 -3.97
N VAL A 124 11.66 0.39 -5.30
CA VAL A 124 12.33 -0.73 -5.99
C VAL A 124 13.85 -0.60 -5.98
N SER A 125 14.40 0.60 -5.96
CA SER A 125 15.84 0.80 -5.83
C SER A 125 16.35 0.40 -4.44
N CYS A 126 15.55 0.61 -3.38
CA CYS A 126 15.85 0.07 -2.05
C CYS A 126 15.78 -1.45 -2.02
N VAL A 127 14.76 -2.07 -2.66
CA VAL A 127 14.71 -3.54 -2.79
C VAL A 127 15.97 -4.07 -3.46
N ASN A 128 16.40 -3.45 -4.56
CA ASN A 128 17.62 -3.83 -5.26
C ASN A 128 18.87 -3.69 -4.36
N ALA A 129 19.03 -2.56 -3.67
CA ALA A 129 20.15 -2.33 -2.78
C ALA A 129 20.23 -3.33 -1.61
N LEU A 130 19.08 -3.79 -1.11
CA LEU A 130 18.96 -4.69 0.04
C LEU A 130 18.83 -6.17 -0.35
N SER A 131 18.95 -6.48 -1.63
CA SER A 131 18.93 -7.84 -2.17
C SER A 131 20.34 -8.33 -2.51
N GLU A 132 20.61 -9.60 -2.21
CA GLU A 132 21.79 -10.31 -2.69
C GLU A 132 21.80 -10.34 -4.22
N SER A 133 20.64 -10.66 -4.80
CA SER A 133 20.42 -10.66 -6.25
C SER A 133 19.03 -10.13 -6.58
N LEU A 134 18.94 -9.43 -7.71
CA LEU A 134 17.67 -9.02 -8.29
C LEU A 134 17.71 -9.21 -9.80
N LYS A 135 16.61 -9.71 -10.37
CA LYS A 135 16.39 -9.82 -11.81
C LYS A 135 15.11 -9.11 -12.17
N ALA A 136 15.17 -8.20 -13.13
CA ALA A 136 14.02 -7.55 -13.74
C ALA A 136 13.85 -8.07 -15.17
N THR A 137 12.67 -8.60 -15.45
CA THR A 137 12.25 -9.03 -16.79
C THR A 137 11.08 -8.16 -17.24
N ILE A 138 11.22 -7.51 -18.37
CA ILE A 138 10.25 -6.55 -18.90
C ILE A 138 9.67 -7.08 -20.20
N TYR A 139 8.35 -7.17 -20.24
CA TYR A 139 7.56 -7.55 -21.41
C TYR A 139 6.98 -6.28 -22.03
N ARG A 140 7.62 -5.78 -23.09
CA ARG A 140 7.25 -4.49 -23.67
C ARG A 140 7.60 -4.39 -25.14
N ASP A 141 6.74 -3.73 -25.90
CA ASP A 141 6.94 -3.39 -27.33
C ASP A 141 7.30 -4.62 -28.20
N GLY A 142 6.67 -5.78 -27.89
CA GLY A 142 6.86 -7.04 -28.63
C GLY A 142 8.12 -7.82 -28.25
N SER A 143 8.89 -7.36 -27.27
CA SER A 143 10.15 -7.95 -26.84
C SER A 143 10.17 -8.25 -25.34
N ILE A 144 11.02 -9.22 -24.97
CA ILE A 144 11.35 -9.54 -23.58
C ILE A 144 12.74 -8.98 -23.31
N TRP A 145 12.83 -8.15 -22.31
CA TRP A 145 14.06 -7.51 -21.87
C TRP A 145 14.45 -8.00 -20.48
N GLU A 146 15.74 -8.12 -20.22
CA GLU A 146 16.26 -8.59 -18.93
C GLU A 146 17.44 -7.76 -18.48
N GLN A 147 17.54 -7.53 -17.16
CA GLN A 147 18.72 -7.01 -16.50
C GLN A 147 18.81 -7.60 -15.09
N GLU A 148 20.01 -8.05 -14.72
CA GLU A 148 20.31 -8.58 -13.39
C GLU A 148 21.18 -7.62 -12.59
N TYR A 149 20.99 -7.69 -11.28
CA TYR A 149 21.69 -6.85 -10.32
C TYR A 149 22.21 -7.71 -9.17
N GLU A 150 23.29 -7.26 -8.56
CA GLU A 150 23.84 -7.81 -7.33
C GLU A 150 24.08 -6.68 -6.35
N ARG A 151 23.42 -6.71 -5.19
CA ARG A 151 23.51 -5.68 -4.14
C ARG A 151 23.37 -4.25 -4.66
N GLY A 152 22.40 -4.04 -5.56
CA GLY A 152 22.11 -2.75 -6.15
C GLY A 152 22.94 -2.38 -7.38
N LYS A 153 23.92 -3.19 -7.78
CA LYS A 153 24.79 -2.91 -8.94
C LYS A 153 24.38 -3.76 -10.15
N PRO A 154 24.24 -3.17 -11.35
CA PRO A 154 23.92 -3.96 -12.55
C PRO A 154 25.08 -4.88 -12.91
N LYS A 155 24.77 -6.14 -13.27
CA LYS A 155 25.77 -7.12 -13.73
C LYS A 155 26.11 -6.93 -15.20
N TYR A 156 25.15 -6.42 -15.96
CA TYR A 156 25.26 -6.11 -17.39
C TYR A 156 24.20 -5.09 -17.80
N GLN A 157 24.34 -4.50 -18.96
CA GLN A 157 23.32 -3.59 -19.51
C GLN A 157 22.06 -4.35 -19.88
N VAL A 158 20.89 -3.66 -19.86
CA VAL A 158 19.64 -4.27 -20.30
C VAL A 158 19.80 -4.91 -21.69
N ARG A 159 19.30 -6.13 -21.86
CA ARG A 159 19.39 -6.88 -23.10
C ARG A 159 18.05 -7.48 -23.50
N GLU A 160 17.80 -7.54 -24.80
CA GLU A 160 16.69 -8.29 -25.34
C GLU A 160 17.01 -9.80 -25.31
N ILE A 161 16.08 -10.60 -24.76
CA ILE A 161 16.25 -12.06 -24.62
C ILE A 161 15.23 -12.86 -25.43
N GLY A 162 14.26 -12.19 -26.03
CA GLY A 162 13.21 -12.87 -26.81
C GLY A 162 12.10 -11.95 -27.30
N LYS A 163 11.14 -12.55 -28.00
CA LYS A 163 9.92 -11.89 -28.48
C LYS A 163 8.70 -12.37 -27.71
N THR A 164 7.71 -11.48 -27.52
CA THR A 164 6.49 -11.80 -26.79
C THR A 164 5.30 -11.00 -27.28
N LYS A 165 4.07 -11.52 -27.01
CA LYS A 165 2.83 -10.74 -27.10
C LYS A 165 2.36 -10.26 -25.73
N GLU A 166 2.99 -10.72 -24.65
CA GLU A 166 2.70 -10.29 -23.30
C GLU A 166 3.23 -8.89 -23.06
N LYS A 167 2.69 -8.25 -22.04
CA LYS A 167 3.15 -6.97 -21.49
C LYS A 167 3.23 -7.08 -19.98
N GLY A 168 4.06 -6.27 -19.34
CA GLY A 168 4.17 -6.21 -17.90
C GLY A 168 5.60 -6.17 -17.38
N THR A 169 5.70 -6.26 -16.08
CA THR A 169 6.99 -6.30 -15.35
C THR A 169 7.02 -7.55 -14.48
N GLU A 170 8.16 -8.21 -14.47
CA GLU A 170 8.46 -9.31 -13.55
C GLU A 170 9.75 -8.98 -12.81
N VAL A 171 9.69 -8.98 -11.48
CA VAL A 171 10.84 -8.74 -10.62
C VAL A 171 11.01 -9.94 -9.71
N THR A 172 12.19 -10.57 -9.78
CA THR A 172 12.61 -11.61 -8.85
C THR A 172 13.77 -11.09 -8.02
N PHE A 173 13.66 -11.17 -6.69
CA PHE A 173 14.72 -10.70 -5.82
C PHE A 173 14.92 -11.64 -4.62
N LYS A 174 16.16 -11.70 -4.14
CA LYS A 174 16.53 -12.48 -2.95
C LYS A 174 17.14 -11.54 -1.91
N PRO A 175 16.57 -11.47 -0.69
CA PRO A 175 17.08 -10.61 0.38
C PRO A 175 18.54 -10.93 0.71
N ASP A 176 19.32 -9.88 1.02
CA ASP A 176 20.73 -10.05 1.37
C ASP A 176 20.89 -10.49 2.84
N PRO A 177 21.48 -11.67 3.12
CA PRO A 177 21.71 -12.17 4.48
C PRO A 177 22.69 -11.29 5.29
N GLU A 178 23.50 -10.46 4.64
CA GLU A 178 24.32 -9.48 5.34
C GLU A 178 23.51 -8.37 6.00
N ILE A 179 22.32 -8.06 5.47
CA ILE A 179 21.39 -7.06 5.98
C ILE A 179 20.39 -7.72 6.95
N PHE A 180 19.71 -8.78 6.51
CA PHE A 180 18.67 -9.49 7.26
C PHE A 180 19.27 -10.68 8.04
N LYS A 181 20.07 -10.38 9.07
CA LYS A 181 20.86 -11.41 9.78
C LYS A 181 20.03 -12.34 10.66
N GLN A 182 18.86 -11.91 11.12
CA GLN A 182 18.05 -12.65 12.09
C GLN A 182 16.89 -13.40 11.45
N ILE A 183 16.30 -12.85 10.40
CA ILE A 183 15.08 -13.38 9.76
C ILE A 183 15.24 -13.23 8.26
N LEU A 184 15.30 -14.36 7.56
CA LEU A 184 15.37 -14.43 6.09
C LEU A 184 14.12 -15.06 5.48
N GLU A 185 13.30 -15.75 6.28
CA GLU A 185 12.14 -16.47 5.77
C GLU A 185 10.91 -15.55 5.73
N TYR A 186 10.24 -15.56 4.59
CA TYR A 186 8.95 -14.89 4.43
C TYR A 186 7.83 -15.68 5.11
N ASP A 187 6.97 -14.97 5.82
CA ASP A 187 5.72 -15.52 6.33
C ASP A 187 4.63 -15.41 5.27
N TYR A 188 4.11 -16.57 4.84
CA TYR A 188 3.07 -16.64 3.83
C TYR A 188 1.79 -15.93 4.26
N GLU A 189 1.38 -16.05 5.54
CA GLU A 189 0.13 -15.47 6.04
C GLU A 189 0.19 -13.94 6.06
N ILE A 190 1.35 -13.37 6.40
CA ILE A 190 1.59 -11.92 6.35
C ILE A 190 1.43 -11.42 4.92
N LEU A 191 2.08 -12.07 3.95
CA LEU A 191 1.99 -11.68 2.54
C LEU A 191 0.59 -11.92 1.97
N SER A 192 -0.03 -13.08 2.26
CA SER A 192 -1.38 -13.42 1.81
C SER A 192 -2.41 -12.41 2.33
N SER A 193 -2.32 -12.03 3.62
CA SER A 193 -3.18 -11.02 4.22
C SER A 193 -3.07 -9.67 3.50
N ARG A 194 -1.85 -9.24 3.15
CA ARG A 194 -1.63 -8.00 2.38
C ARG A 194 -2.17 -8.11 0.96
N MET A 195 -2.00 -9.23 0.27
CA MET A 195 -2.54 -9.44 -1.09
C MET A 195 -4.07 -9.40 -1.08
N ARG A 196 -4.69 -9.99 -0.08
CA ARG A 196 -6.14 -9.93 0.14
C ARG A 196 -6.62 -8.51 0.38
N GLU A 197 -5.96 -7.76 1.26
CA GLU A 197 -6.23 -6.35 1.53
C GLU A 197 -6.18 -5.51 0.23
N LEU A 198 -5.11 -5.67 -0.55
CA LEU A 198 -4.94 -4.96 -1.83
C LEU A 198 -6.02 -5.32 -2.85
N SER A 199 -6.52 -6.56 -2.85
CA SER A 199 -7.60 -6.98 -3.75
C SER A 199 -8.92 -6.28 -3.42
N PHE A 200 -9.21 -6.02 -2.15
CA PHE A 200 -10.38 -5.24 -1.73
C PHE A 200 -10.25 -3.76 -2.08
N LEU A 201 -9.06 -3.19 -1.92
CA LEU A 201 -8.79 -1.79 -2.24
C LEU A 201 -8.77 -1.51 -3.75
N ASN A 202 -8.58 -2.54 -4.57
CA ASN A 202 -8.48 -2.46 -6.04
C ASN A 202 -9.51 -3.39 -6.69
N LYS A 203 -10.76 -2.96 -6.64
CA LYS A 203 -11.90 -3.69 -7.19
C LYS A 203 -11.63 -4.18 -8.63
N GLY A 204 -11.79 -5.48 -8.86
CA GLY A 204 -11.61 -6.11 -10.16
C GLY A 204 -10.21 -6.62 -10.47
N VAL A 205 -9.17 -6.15 -9.75
CA VAL A 205 -7.81 -6.66 -9.88
C VAL A 205 -7.71 -8.05 -9.29
N LYS A 206 -7.11 -8.98 -10.04
CA LYS A 206 -6.82 -10.35 -9.61
C LYS A 206 -5.41 -10.41 -9.06
N ILE A 207 -5.29 -10.75 -7.78
CA ILE A 207 -4.00 -10.91 -7.10
C ILE A 207 -3.86 -12.35 -6.64
N SER A 208 -2.74 -12.99 -6.95
CA SER A 208 -2.44 -14.35 -6.50
C SER A 208 -1.15 -14.40 -5.71
N ILE A 209 -1.10 -15.29 -4.73
CA ILE A 209 0.13 -15.63 -3.99
C ILE A 209 0.30 -17.15 -3.97
N GLU A 210 1.53 -17.61 -4.21
CA GLU A 210 1.91 -19.03 -4.22
C GLU A 210 3.20 -19.24 -3.44
N ASP A 211 3.22 -20.24 -2.54
CA ASP A 211 4.41 -20.63 -1.79
C ASP A 211 4.98 -21.93 -2.37
N LYS A 212 6.13 -21.86 -3.03
CA LYS A 212 6.81 -23.01 -3.65
C LYS A 212 7.83 -23.69 -2.75
N ARG A 213 7.98 -23.25 -1.51
CA ARG A 213 8.96 -23.83 -0.58
C ARG A 213 8.58 -25.23 -0.11
N LYS A 214 7.26 -25.50 0.01
CA LYS A 214 6.78 -26.78 0.52
C LYS A 214 5.49 -27.21 -0.18
N LYS A 215 5.45 -28.47 -0.60
CA LYS A 215 4.22 -29.11 -1.12
C LYS A 215 3.41 -29.72 0.02
N ASP A 216 2.10 -29.74 -0.15
CA ASP A 216 1.17 -30.47 0.70
C ASP A 216 1.29 -32.01 0.47
N ARG A 217 0.47 -32.79 1.20
CA ARG A 217 0.43 -34.27 1.08
C ARG A 217 -0.03 -34.74 -0.31
N ASN A 218 -0.68 -33.88 -1.09
CA ASN A 218 -1.17 -34.18 -2.43
C ASN A 218 -0.20 -33.72 -3.54
N GLY A 219 0.95 -33.15 -3.17
CA GLY A 219 1.95 -32.64 -4.09
C GLY A 219 1.69 -31.20 -4.59
N ASN A 220 0.70 -30.49 -4.04
CA ASN A 220 0.36 -29.13 -4.44
C ASN A 220 1.10 -28.08 -3.60
N TYR A 221 1.43 -26.96 -4.21
CA TYR A 221 1.90 -25.78 -3.49
C TYR A 221 0.74 -25.00 -2.87
N LYS A 222 0.99 -24.34 -1.74
CA LYS A 222 0.01 -23.44 -1.11
C LYS A 222 -0.19 -22.24 -2.01
N LYS A 223 -1.46 -22.00 -2.41
CA LYS A 223 -1.83 -20.94 -3.33
C LYS A 223 -3.17 -20.33 -2.97
N GLU A 224 -3.25 -19.01 -3.03
CA GLU A 224 -4.50 -18.27 -2.89
C GLU A 224 -4.65 -17.27 -4.05
N ILE A 225 -5.90 -17.01 -4.41
CA ILE A 225 -6.26 -16.05 -5.46
C ILE A 225 -7.35 -15.15 -4.90
N PHE A 226 -7.11 -13.85 -4.94
CA PHE A 226 -8.01 -12.82 -4.45
C PHE A 226 -8.52 -11.97 -5.61
N LYS A 227 -9.81 -11.70 -5.63
CA LYS A 227 -10.45 -10.78 -6.56
C LYS A 227 -11.76 -10.30 -5.96
N SER A 228 -11.82 -9.04 -5.58
CA SER A 228 -13.03 -8.43 -5.03
C SER A 228 -13.92 -7.86 -6.14
N LYS A 229 -15.24 -8.03 -5.99
CA LYS A 229 -16.27 -7.44 -6.85
C LYS A 229 -16.88 -6.17 -6.26
N GLU A 230 -16.99 -6.10 -4.94
CA GLU A 230 -17.63 -5.01 -4.22
C GLU A 230 -16.65 -4.13 -3.43
N GLY A 231 -15.34 -4.45 -3.44
CA GLY A 231 -14.30 -3.60 -2.87
C GLY A 231 -14.39 -3.47 -1.36
N LEU A 232 -14.44 -2.24 -0.85
CA LEU A 232 -14.45 -1.96 0.60
C LEU A 232 -15.64 -2.58 1.33
N LYS A 233 -16.75 -2.82 0.66
CA LYS A 233 -17.92 -3.50 1.25
C LYS A 233 -17.59 -4.94 1.65
N GLU A 234 -16.92 -5.69 0.75
CA GLU A 234 -16.42 -7.04 1.05
C GLU A 234 -15.33 -6.99 2.14
N PHE A 235 -14.50 -5.95 2.13
CA PHE A 235 -13.42 -5.81 3.11
C PHE A 235 -13.97 -5.60 4.53
N VAL A 236 -14.96 -4.72 4.72
CA VAL A 236 -15.62 -4.54 6.02
C VAL A 236 -16.26 -5.83 6.48
N SER A 237 -17.00 -6.53 5.59
CA SER A 237 -17.60 -7.82 5.91
C SER A 237 -16.57 -8.87 6.31
N TYR A 238 -15.39 -8.85 5.69
CA TYR A 238 -14.26 -9.73 6.05
C TYR A 238 -13.72 -9.41 7.45
N LEU A 239 -13.51 -8.13 7.77
CA LEU A 239 -13.02 -7.68 9.07
C LEU A 239 -13.99 -7.95 10.21
N ASP A 240 -15.28 -7.91 9.90
CA ASP A 240 -16.36 -8.05 10.88
C ASP A 240 -16.93 -9.48 10.99
N LYS A 241 -16.36 -10.41 10.23
CA LYS A 241 -16.85 -11.79 10.07
C LYS A 241 -17.13 -12.55 11.38
N THR A 242 -16.38 -12.24 12.45
CA THR A 242 -16.50 -12.91 13.75
C THR A 242 -17.35 -12.15 14.75
N ARG A 243 -17.95 -11.02 14.36
CA ARG A 243 -18.76 -10.16 15.22
C ARG A 243 -20.24 -10.25 14.85
N GLU A 244 -21.09 -10.04 15.83
CA GLU A 244 -22.53 -9.96 15.60
C GLU A 244 -22.91 -8.56 15.11
N SER A 245 -23.37 -8.48 13.85
CA SER A 245 -23.75 -7.21 13.24
C SER A 245 -25.11 -6.71 13.78
N ILE A 246 -25.16 -5.43 14.16
CA ILE A 246 -26.41 -4.76 14.57
C ILE A 246 -27.24 -4.34 13.34
N ILE A 247 -26.57 -4.00 12.24
CA ILE A 247 -27.20 -3.62 10.98
C ILE A 247 -26.99 -4.70 9.92
N LYS A 248 -28.05 -4.99 9.15
CA LYS A 248 -28.04 -6.10 8.19
C LYS A 248 -27.02 -5.92 7.06
N ASP A 249 -26.91 -4.70 6.54
CA ASP A 249 -26.14 -4.41 5.35
C ASP A 249 -24.97 -3.47 5.67
N VAL A 250 -23.82 -3.72 5.04
CA VAL A 250 -22.68 -2.80 5.11
C VAL A 250 -23.04 -1.50 4.39
N ILE A 251 -22.93 -0.39 5.09
CA ILE A 251 -23.06 0.95 4.53
C ILE A 251 -21.81 1.24 3.71
N SER A 252 -21.99 1.51 2.40
CA SER A 252 -20.91 1.86 1.50
C SER A 252 -21.21 3.17 0.80
N MET A 253 -20.29 4.10 0.86
CA MET A 253 -20.44 5.46 0.35
C MET A 253 -19.22 5.89 -0.43
N GLN A 254 -19.45 6.63 -1.52
CA GLN A 254 -18.42 7.23 -2.35
C GLN A 254 -18.76 8.70 -2.62
N GLY A 255 -17.74 9.55 -2.58
CA GLY A 255 -17.86 10.97 -2.86
C GLY A 255 -16.52 11.59 -3.20
N GLU A 256 -16.56 12.83 -3.64
CA GLU A 256 -15.37 13.62 -3.93
C GLU A 256 -15.55 15.02 -3.36
N LYS A 257 -14.48 15.56 -2.78
CA LYS A 257 -14.46 16.95 -2.32
C LYS A 257 -13.09 17.56 -2.57
N ASN A 258 -13.08 18.75 -3.18
CA ASN A 258 -11.84 19.46 -3.53
C ASN A 258 -10.85 18.60 -4.35
N GLY A 259 -11.35 17.76 -5.28
CA GLY A 259 -10.52 16.88 -6.08
C GLY A 259 -9.99 15.65 -5.32
N ILE A 260 -10.48 15.38 -4.11
CA ILE A 260 -10.08 14.23 -3.29
C ILE A 260 -11.22 13.20 -3.29
N PRO A 261 -11.10 12.09 -4.02
CA PRO A 261 -12.02 10.97 -3.92
C PRO A 261 -11.94 10.32 -2.54
N VAL A 262 -13.12 10.08 -1.96
CA VAL A 262 -13.30 9.46 -0.63
C VAL A 262 -14.23 8.27 -0.79
N GLU A 263 -13.79 7.11 -0.37
CA GLU A 263 -14.60 5.90 -0.31
C GLU A 263 -14.62 5.38 1.13
N ILE A 264 -15.80 5.03 1.61
CA ILE A 264 -16.03 4.56 2.97
C ILE A 264 -16.94 3.34 2.92
N ALA A 265 -16.60 2.33 3.70
CA ALA A 265 -17.48 1.24 4.04
C ALA A 265 -17.50 1.05 5.55
N MET A 266 -18.68 0.79 6.13
CA MET A 266 -18.80 0.65 7.58
C MET A 266 -19.98 -0.23 7.97
N VAL A 267 -19.88 -0.82 9.16
CA VAL A 267 -20.93 -1.62 9.81
C VAL A 267 -20.86 -1.40 11.31
N TYR A 268 -22.02 -1.51 11.99
CA TYR A 268 -22.06 -1.54 13.43
C TYR A 268 -22.29 -2.97 13.93
N ASN A 269 -21.60 -3.35 14.97
CA ASN A 269 -21.66 -4.64 15.63
C ASN A 269 -21.85 -4.50 17.15
N SER A 270 -22.12 -5.60 17.83
CA SER A 270 -22.39 -5.63 19.27
C SER A 270 -21.15 -5.47 20.17
N SER A 271 -19.95 -5.25 19.60
CA SER A 271 -18.75 -4.97 20.38
C SER A 271 -18.71 -3.51 20.85
N PHE A 272 -17.92 -3.24 21.89
CA PHE A 272 -17.68 -1.88 22.39
C PHE A 272 -16.46 -1.21 21.78
N LEU A 273 -15.80 -1.84 20.80
CA LEU A 273 -14.53 -1.37 20.24
C LEU A 273 -14.74 -0.67 18.90
N GLU A 274 -14.07 0.45 18.72
CA GLU A 274 -13.89 1.09 17.42
C GLU A 274 -12.80 0.32 16.63
N ASN A 275 -13.13 -0.16 15.44
CA ASN A 275 -12.22 -0.87 14.52
C ASN A 275 -12.11 -0.11 13.20
N LEU A 276 -11.18 0.84 13.15
CA LEU A 276 -11.01 1.73 12.00
C LEU A 276 -9.73 1.40 11.24
N HIS A 277 -9.89 1.21 9.94
CA HIS A 277 -8.78 1.05 8.99
C HIS A 277 -8.76 2.22 8.02
N SER A 278 -7.58 2.78 7.76
CA SER A 278 -7.46 3.94 6.89
C SER A 278 -6.37 3.78 5.84
N PHE A 279 -6.69 4.25 4.62
CA PHE A 279 -5.83 4.07 3.45
C PHE A 279 -5.71 5.36 2.66
N VAL A 280 -4.51 5.60 2.14
CA VAL A 280 -4.20 6.68 1.21
C VAL A 280 -3.51 6.09 0.00
N ASN A 281 -4.10 6.18 -1.19
CA ASN A 281 -3.55 5.60 -2.43
C ASN A 281 -3.21 4.10 -2.26
N ASN A 282 -4.08 3.35 -1.57
CA ASN A 282 -3.93 1.93 -1.20
C ASN A 282 -2.84 1.62 -0.14
N ILE A 283 -2.16 2.63 0.39
CA ILE A 283 -1.20 2.46 1.48
C ILE A 283 -1.96 2.43 2.80
N ASN A 284 -1.69 1.44 3.63
CA ASN A 284 -2.25 1.33 4.97
C ASN A 284 -1.60 2.35 5.91
N THR A 285 -2.39 3.34 6.33
CA THR A 285 -1.95 4.36 7.28
C THR A 285 -2.36 3.96 8.70
N HIS A 286 -1.69 2.95 9.24
CA HIS A 286 -2.07 2.35 10.52
C HIS A 286 -1.94 3.29 11.73
N GLU A 287 -1.18 4.39 11.61
CA GLU A 287 -1.14 5.48 12.59
C GLU A 287 -2.17 6.58 12.29
N GLY A 288 -3.03 6.36 11.28
CA GLY A 288 -4.09 7.27 10.88
C GLY A 288 -3.60 8.49 10.12
N GLY A 289 -4.06 9.66 10.52
CA GLY A 289 -3.72 10.94 9.89
C GLY A 289 -4.94 11.82 9.67
N THR A 290 -4.77 12.84 8.84
CA THR A 290 -5.77 13.89 8.61
C THR A 290 -7.08 13.38 8.00
N HIS A 291 -7.01 12.36 7.12
CA HIS A 291 -8.21 11.73 6.53
C HIS A 291 -9.05 11.00 7.59
N LEU A 292 -8.42 10.25 8.50
CA LEU A 292 -9.12 9.56 9.58
C LEU A 292 -9.72 10.56 10.58
N SER A 293 -8.98 11.61 10.93
CA SER A 293 -9.48 12.72 11.76
C SER A 293 -10.67 13.43 11.11
N GLY A 294 -10.62 13.62 9.78
CA GLY A 294 -11.72 14.17 8.99
C GLY A 294 -12.95 13.28 9.02
N PHE A 295 -12.79 11.97 8.86
CA PHE A 295 -13.86 10.99 8.97
C PHE A 295 -14.55 11.05 10.33
N ARG A 296 -13.79 10.92 11.42
CA ARG A 296 -14.33 10.97 12.79
C ARG A 296 -15.11 12.26 13.05
N ARG A 297 -14.56 13.41 12.63
CA ARG A 297 -15.21 14.71 12.79
C ARG A 297 -16.50 14.81 11.98
N GLY A 298 -16.49 14.47 10.69
CA GLY A 298 -17.64 14.53 9.81
C GLY A 298 -18.78 13.61 10.26
N MET A 299 -18.43 12.38 10.65
CA MET A 299 -19.37 11.39 11.17
C MET A 299 -20.03 11.88 12.49
N THR A 300 -19.24 12.25 13.47
CA THR A 300 -19.74 12.74 14.78
C THR A 300 -20.64 13.95 14.61
N ALA A 301 -20.21 14.98 13.86
CA ALA A 301 -20.99 16.18 13.66
C ALA A 301 -22.34 15.90 12.97
N THR A 302 -22.35 15.03 11.96
CA THR A 302 -23.56 14.70 11.21
C THR A 302 -24.54 13.86 12.02
N LEU A 303 -24.05 12.85 12.76
CA LEU A 303 -24.90 12.02 13.61
C LEU A 303 -25.45 12.81 14.80
N LYS A 304 -24.63 13.67 15.44
CA LYS A 304 -25.08 14.55 16.53
C LYS A 304 -26.19 15.49 16.05
N LYS A 305 -25.97 16.20 14.93
CA LYS A 305 -26.99 17.06 14.31
C LYS A 305 -28.28 16.31 13.99
N TYR A 306 -28.20 15.06 13.55
CA TYR A 306 -29.35 14.23 13.28
C TYR A 306 -30.08 13.85 14.57
N ALA A 307 -29.34 13.40 15.58
CA ALA A 307 -29.94 13.02 16.87
C ALA A 307 -30.66 14.20 17.57
N GLU A 308 -30.07 15.40 17.52
CA GLU A 308 -30.69 16.66 17.99
C GLU A 308 -31.95 16.98 17.19
N SER A 309 -31.88 17.03 15.85
CA SER A 309 -33.02 17.40 15.00
C SER A 309 -34.16 16.39 15.00
N SER A 310 -33.93 15.16 15.42
CA SER A 310 -34.93 14.09 15.53
C SER A 310 -35.53 13.95 16.94
N GLY A 311 -35.10 14.75 17.92
CA GLY A 311 -35.53 14.68 19.31
C GLY A 311 -35.06 13.40 20.05
N MET A 312 -34.09 12.68 19.47
CA MET A 312 -33.59 11.45 20.11
C MET A 312 -32.79 11.77 21.38
N LEU A 313 -32.15 12.91 21.45
CA LEU A 313 -31.36 13.33 22.60
C LEU A 313 -32.21 13.89 23.76
N ASP A 314 -33.42 14.37 23.49
CA ASP A 314 -34.27 15.02 24.49
C ASP A 314 -34.65 14.09 25.66
N LYS A 315 -34.61 12.79 25.44
CA LYS A 315 -34.94 11.75 26.43
C LYS A 315 -33.72 11.24 27.21
N LEU A 316 -32.52 11.65 26.82
CA LEU A 316 -31.30 11.18 27.46
C LEU A 316 -30.94 12.07 28.66
N LYS A 317 -30.52 11.43 29.76
CA LYS A 317 -30.08 12.11 30.98
C LYS A 317 -28.55 12.36 31.03
N PHE A 318 -27.86 12.09 29.95
CA PHE A 318 -26.40 12.22 29.81
C PHE A 318 -26.04 12.78 28.41
N GLU A 319 -24.89 13.40 28.32
CA GLU A 319 -24.38 13.94 27.08
C GLU A 319 -23.68 12.83 26.27
N ILE A 320 -24.01 12.72 24.97
CA ILE A 320 -23.35 11.79 24.06
C ILE A 320 -22.07 12.44 23.50
N SER A 321 -20.97 11.75 23.67
CA SER A 321 -19.64 12.12 23.12
C SER A 321 -19.48 11.64 21.68
N GLY A 322 -18.40 12.10 21.02
CA GLY A 322 -18.05 11.60 19.69
C GLY A 322 -17.66 10.12 19.69
N ASP A 323 -17.13 9.61 20.80
CA ASP A 323 -16.71 8.20 20.93
C ASP A 323 -17.90 7.25 21.00
N ASP A 324 -19.00 7.67 21.65
CA ASP A 324 -20.23 6.88 21.73
C ASP A 324 -20.83 6.61 20.34
N PHE A 325 -20.70 7.53 19.39
CA PHE A 325 -21.12 7.31 17.99
C PHE A 325 -20.24 6.33 17.22
N ARG A 326 -19.07 5.95 17.75
CA ARG A 326 -18.12 5.03 17.10
C ARG A 326 -17.99 3.71 17.85
N GLU A 327 -18.66 3.57 18.97
CA GLU A 327 -18.73 2.31 19.71
C GLU A 327 -19.37 1.22 18.83
N GLY A 328 -18.71 0.07 18.73
CA GLY A 328 -19.12 -1.02 17.85
C GLY A 328 -18.95 -0.76 16.35
N LEU A 329 -18.31 0.33 15.96
CA LEU A 329 -18.08 0.65 14.54
C LEU A 329 -16.88 -0.10 13.98
N THR A 330 -17.08 -0.89 12.93
CA THR A 330 -16.03 -1.32 12.01
C THR A 330 -16.13 -0.50 10.73
N ALA A 331 -15.08 0.25 10.37
CA ALA A 331 -15.09 1.07 9.16
C ALA A 331 -13.72 1.12 8.47
N ILE A 332 -13.80 1.31 7.15
CA ILE A 332 -12.65 1.54 6.28
C ILE A 332 -12.83 2.90 5.60
N VAL A 333 -11.79 3.70 5.68
CA VAL A 333 -11.72 5.02 5.02
C VAL A 333 -10.58 4.99 4.01
N SER A 334 -10.89 5.11 2.74
CA SER A 334 -9.92 5.15 1.65
C SER A 334 -10.01 6.48 0.90
N VAL A 335 -8.88 7.16 0.76
CA VAL A 335 -8.79 8.41 0.00
C VAL A 335 -7.76 8.30 -1.12
N LYS A 336 -7.98 9.03 -2.21
CA LYS A 336 -7.02 9.20 -3.28
C LYS A 336 -6.50 10.64 -3.27
N VAL A 337 -5.21 10.80 -3.03
CA VAL A 337 -4.55 12.11 -2.90
C VAL A 337 -3.44 12.19 -3.94
N ALA A 338 -3.43 13.24 -4.75
CA ALA A 338 -2.45 13.40 -5.83
C ALA A 338 -1.03 13.62 -5.28
N GLU A 339 -0.90 14.38 -4.19
CA GLU A 339 0.37 14.69 -3.54
C GLU A 339 0.28 14.42 -2.03
N PRO A 340 0.27 13.15 -1.60
CA PRO A 340 0.17 12.85 -0.18
C PRO A 340 1.49 13.15 0.54
N GLN A 341 1.37 13.79 1.69
CA GLN A 341 2.47 14.10 2.59
C GLN A 341 2.38 13.14 3.77
N PHE A 342 3.33 12.21 3.85
CA PHE A 342 3.38 11.23 4.95
C PHE A 342 4.42 11.64 6.00
N GLU A 343 4.15 11.25 7.24
CA GLU A 343 5.15 11.31 8.30
C GLU A 343 6.15 10.13 8.11
N GLY A 344 7.26 10.38 7.39
CA GLY A 344 8.32 9.41 7.15
C GLY A 344 8.13 8.49 5.93
N GLN A 345 9.19 7.74 5.60
CA GLN A 345 9.25 6.89 4.41
C GLN A 345 8.32 5.67 4.48
N THR A 346 8.03 5.17 5.67
CA THR A 346 7.12 4.03 5.88
C THR A 346 5.64 4.37 5.67
N LYS A 347 5.32 5.64 5.43
CA LYS A 347 3.99 6.16 5.02
C LYS A 347 2.86 5.80 5.99
N THR A 348 3.16 5.70 7.28
CA THR A 348 2.23 5.20 8.30
C THR A 348 1.12 6.18 8.68
N LYS A 349 1.34 7.49 8.42
CA LYS A 349 0.42 8.56 8.82
C LYS A 349 0.38 9.68 7.78
N LEU A 350 -0.82 10.14 7.42
CA LEU A 350 -1.03 11.25 6.49
C LEU A 350 -1.01 12.60 7.20
N GLY A 351 -0.24 13.56 6.65
CA GLY A 351 -0.08 14.90 7.22
C GLY A 351 -0.85 16.04 6.51
N ASN A 352 -1.34 15.83 5.30
CA ASN A 352 -2.04 16.85 4.49
C ASN A 352 -3.21 17.49 5.23
N ARG A 353 -3.12 18.76 5.61
CA ARG A 353 -4.16 19.47 6.40
C ARG A 353 -5.49 19.61 5.64
N GLU A 354 -5.44 19.91 4.35
CA GLU A 354 -6.60 20.08 3.46
C GLU A 354 -7.46 18.83 3.35
N VAL A 355 -6.86 17.64 3.45
CA VAL A 355 -7.56 16.36 3.37
C VAL A 355 -8.55 16.20 4.52
N SER A 356 -8.25 16.68 5.71
CA SER A 356 -9.15 16.57 6.87
C SER A 356 -10.48 17.32 6.65
N ALA A 357 -10.43 18.51 6.07
CA ALA A 357 -11.64 19.28 5.77
C ALA A 357 -12.44 18.63 4.63
N ALA A 358 -11.74 18.21 3.57
CA ALA A 358 -12.38 17.55 2.43
C ALA A 358 -13.10 16.27 2.83
N VAL A 359 -12.45 15.39 3.59
CA VAL A 359 -13.05 14.14 4.08
C VAL A 359 -14.22 14.43 5.01
N SER A 360 -14.08 15.38 5.95
CA SER A 360 -15.17 15.73 6.86
C SER A 360 -16.44 16.21 6.13
N GLN A 361 -16.27 17.04 5.10
CA GLN A 361 -17.38 17.52 4.27
C GLN A 361 -17.99 16.39 3.43
N ALA A 362 -17.15 15.58 2.77
CA ALA A 362 -17.59 14.44 1.98
C ALA A 362 -18.42 13.45 2.82
N VAL A 363 -17.94 13.10 4.01
CA VAL A 363 -18.66 12.21 4.96
C VAL A 363 -20.02 12.78 5.33
N SER A 364 -20.08 14.07 5.68
CA SER A 364 -21.34 14.72 6.06
C SER A 364 -22.35 14.70 4.92
N GLU A 365 -21.91 15.04 3.70
CA GLU A 365 -22.78 15.04 2.50
C GLU A 365 -23.28 13.63 2.14
N MET A 366 -22.39 12.62 2.23
CA MET A 366 -22.75 11.22 1.96
C MET A 366 -23.77 10.68 2.97
N LEU A 367 -23.58 10.90 4.26
CA LEU A 367 -24.50 10.48 5.30
C LEU A 367 -25.87 11.19 5.20
N GLU A 368 -25.88 12.49 4.88
CA GLU A 368 -27.14 13.22 4.68
C GLU A 368 -27.91 12.73 3.44
N LYS A 369 -27.19 12.35 2.36
CA LYS A 369 -27.79 11.81 1.13
C LYS A 369 -28.39 10.42 1.36
N ASP A 370 -27.69 9.54 2.04
CA ASP A 370 -28.16 8.19 2.37
C ASP A 370 -29.42 8.24 3.22
N ARG A 371 -29.46 9.09 4.24
CA ARG A 371 -30.64 9.34 5.06
C ARG A 371 -31.87 9.78 4.25
N LYS A 372 -31.68 10.67 3.27
CA LYS A 372 -32.80 11.14 2.42
C LYS A 372 -33.34 10.02 1.54
N SER A 373 -32.47 9.20 0.97
CA SER A 373 -32.86 8.06 0.12
C SER A 373 -33.62 7.00 0.93
N THR A 374 -33.16 6.70 2.14
CA THR A 374 -33.82 5.74 3.04
C THR A 374 -35.22 6.21 3.49
N ARG A 375 -35.41 7.50 3.78
CA ARG A 375 -36.74 8.08 4.10
C ARG A 375 -37.68 8.01 2.91
N LEU A 376 -37.23 8.29 1.69
CA LEU A 376 -38.07 8.21 0.49
C LEU A 376 -38.53 6.76 0.23
N ASN A 377 -37.63 5.77 0.44
CA ASN A 377 -38.01 4.37 0.28
C ASN A 377 -38.98 3.84 1.38
N SER A 378 -38.94 4.40 2.59
CA SER A 378 -39.88 4.03 3.66
C SER A 378 -41.24 4.66 3.47
N SER A 379 -41.36 5.84 2.87
CA SER A 379 -42.64 6.50 2.57
C SER A 379 -43.43 5.86 1.41
N HIS A 380 -42.80 5.02 0.58
CA HIS A 380 -43.44 4.24 -0.49
C HIS A 380 -43.91 2.84 -0.05
N ARG A 381 -43.77 2.48 1.22
CA ARG A 381 -44.24 1.19 1.80
C ARG A 381 -45.45 1.32 2.73
N CYS A 382 -46.22 2.43 2.65
CA CYS A 382 -47.52 2.58 3.32
C CYS A 382 -48.64 2.43 2.32
#